data_7f9e65838d0dea53b03d29be10733246
#
_entry.id   7f9e65838d0dea53b03d29be10733246
#
_cell.length_a   1.000
_cell.length_b   1.000
_cell.length_c   1.000
_cell.angle_alpha   90.00
_cell.angle_beta   90.00
_cell.angle_gamma   90.00
#
_symmetry.space_group_name_H-M   'P 1'
#
loop_
_entity.id
_entity.type
_entity.pdbx_description
1 polymer ?
#
loop_
_entity_poly.entity_id
_entity_poly.type
_entity_poly.pdbx_seq_one_letter_code
_entity_poly.pdbx_strand_id
1 'polypeptide(L)'
;MKHYAAPRFWACYRALPAEVQRLADQKYALLKADPNHAALHFKKIGRFRSCRIGLHYRALGTDVPEGVLWFWIGTHAEYDQLLRRR
;
A
#
# COMPACT_ATOMS: atom_id res chain seq x y z
N MET A 1 -15.80 0.73 -1.50
CA MET A 1 -14.50 1.09 -2.11
C MET A 1 -13.88 -0.16 -2.69
N LYS A 2 -13.49 -0.10 -3.95
CA LYS A 2 -12.81 -1.22 -4.62
C LYS A 2 -11.29 -1.02 -4.60
N HIS A 3 -10.56 -2.12 -4.66
CA HIS A 3 -9.10 -2.09 -4.70
C HIS A 3 -8.62 -2.83 -5.92
N TYR A 4 -7.72 -2.20 -6.65
CA TYR A 4 -7.11 -2.77 -7.85
C TYR A 4 -5.59 -2.76 -7.67
N ALA A 5 -4.89 -3.62 -8.37
CA ALA A 5 -3.43 -3.67 -8.32
C ALA A 5 -2.87 -3.63 -9.74
N ALA A 6 -2.02 -2.65 -10.00
CA ALA A 6 -1.31 -2.56 -11.27
C ALA A 6 -0.23 -3.64 -11.38
N PRO A 7 0.19 -4.00 -12.60
CA PRO A 7 1.28 -4.97 -12.77
C PRO A 7 2.54 -4.63 -11.98
N ARG A 8 2.88 -3.35 -11.90
CA ARG A 8 4.03 -2.89 -11.12
C ARG A 8 3.91 -3.24 -9.65
N PHE A 9 2.70 -3.14 -9.09
CA PHE A 9 2.48 -3.54 -7.70
C PHE A 9 2.87 -4.99 -7.47
N TRP A 10 2.44 -5.88 -8.38
CA TRP A 10 2.73 -7.31 -8.23
C TRP A 10 4.23 -7.60 -8.38
N ALA A 11 4.92 -6.87 -9.24
CA ALA A 11 6.37 -6.99 -9.35
C ALA A 11 7.06 -6.63 -8.03
N CYS A 12 6.62 -5.54 -7.39
CA CYS A 12 7.14 -5.13 -6.08
C CYS A 12 6.78 -6.15 -4.99
N TYR A 13 5.55 -6.65 -5.00
CA TYR A 13 5.07 -7.62 -4.03
C TYR A 13 5.90 -8.91 -4.10
N ARG A 14 6.16 -9.40 -5.30
CA ARG A 14 6.92 -10.65 -5.46
C ARG A 14 8.38 -10.52 -5.00
N ALA A 15 8.91 -9.30 -4.97
CA ALA A 15 10.27 -9.06 -4.48
C ALA A 15 10.35 -9.00 -2.95
N LEU A 16 9.22 -8.97 -2.24
CA LEU A 16 9.21 -8.92 -0.78
C LEU A 16 9.55 -10.28 -0.17
N PRO A 17 10.17 -10.29 1.03
CA PRO A 17 10.29 -11.53 1.79
C PRO A 17 8.93 -12.18 2.02
N ALA A 18 8.89 -13.50 2.10
CA ALA A 18 7.62 -14.24 2.23
C ALA A 18 6.81 -13.80 3.46
N GLU A 19 7.46 -13.53 4.57
CA GLU A 19 6.78 -13.08 5.79
C GLU A 19 6.14 -11.71 5.61
N VAL A 20 6.75 -10.84 4.80
CA VAL A 20 6.19 -9.52 4.50
C VAL A 20 5.01 -9.65 3.55
N GLN A 21 5.08 -10.57 2.59
CA GLN A 21 3.96 -10.86 1.72
C GLN A 21 2.74 -11.30 2.53
N ARG A 22 2.94 -12.19 3.51
CA ARG A 22 1.84 -12.62 4.41
C ARG A 22 1.27 -11.46 5.21
N LEU A 23 2.14 -10.58 5.69
CA LEU A 23 1.69 -9.39 6.41
C LEU A 23 0.88 -8.47 5.50
N ALA A 24 1.34 -8.28 4.27
CA ALA A 24 0.62 -7.48 3.28
C ALA A 24 -0.77 -8.07 3.01
N ASP A 25 -0.87 -9.40 2.88
CA ASP A 25 -2.14 -10.07 2.67
C ASP A 25 -3.10 -9.83 3.85
N GLN A 26 -2.59 -9.91 5.07
CA GLN A 26 -3.38 -9.64 6.28
C GLN A 26 -3.87 -8.19 6.31
N LYS A 27 -3.00 -7.25 5.97
CA LYS A 27 -3.37 -5.83 5.95
C LYS A 27 -4.39 -5.53 4.86
N TYR A 28 -4.30 -6.21 3.72
CA TYR A 28 -5.29 -6.07 2.67
C TYR A 28 -6.68 -6.55 3.13
N ALA A 29 -6.73 -7.69 3.80
CA ALA A 29 -7.99 -8.18 4.35
C ALA A 29 -8.59 -7.19 5.36
N LEU A 30 -7.74 -6.61 6.21
CA LEU A 30 -8.16 -5.60 7.17
C LEU A 30 -8.66 -4.34 6.47
N LEU A 31 -7.96 -3.90 5.43
CA LEU A 31 -8.34 -2.71 4.66
C LEU A 31 -9.72 -2.86 4.04
N LYS A 32 -10.03 -4.03 3.50
CA LYS A 32 -11.35 -4.32 2.93
C LYS A 32 -12.44 -4.31 4.00
N ALA A 33 -12.14 -4.83 5.18
CA ALA A 33 -13.11 -4.95 6.26
C ALA A 33 -13.30 -3.64 7.04
N ASP A 34 -12.21 -2.89 7.26
CA ASP A 34 -12.23 -1.68 8.10
C ASP A 34 -11.15 -0.71 7.63
N PRO A 35 -11.44 0.10 6.58
CA PRO A 35 -10.44 1.04 6.04
C PRO A 35 -9.96 2.08 7.05
N ASN A 36 -10.72 2.32 8.10
CA ASN A 36 -10.39 3.33 9.11
C ASN A 36 -9.63 2.75 10.30
N HIS A 37 -9.26 1.46 10.24
CA HIS A 37 -8.53 0.84 11.33
C HIS A 37 -7.18 1.55 11.54
N ALA A 38 -6.87 1.90 12.79
CA ALA A 38 -5.69 2.70 13.12
C ALA A 38 -4.38 2.04 12.67
N ALA A 39 -4.28 0.71 12.70
CA ALA A 39 -3.06 0.00 12.32
C ALA A 39 -2.68 0.19 10.85
N LEU A 40 -3.63 0.56 10.00
CA LEU A 40 -3.38 0.74 8.56
C LEU A 40 -2.79 2.09 8.23
N HIS A 41 -3.03 3.11 9.06
CA HIS A 41 -2.70 4.49 8.72
C HIS A 41 -3.06 4.82 7.26
N PHE A 42 -4.24 4.35 6.83
CA PHE A 42 -4.73 4.58 5.48
C PHE A 42 -5.08 6.05 5.33
N LYS A 43 -4.36 6.75 4.47
CA LYS A 43 -4.50 8.20 4.36
C LYS A 43 -4.12 8.69 2.98
N LYS A 44 -4.52 9.90 2.67
CA LYS A 44 -4.16 10.58 1.45
C LYS A 44 -2.93 11.46 1.69
N ILE A 45 -1.92 11.34 0.83
CA ILE A 45 -0.72 12.17 0.86
C ILE A 45 -0.57 12.78 -0.54
N GLY A 46 -0.91 14.08 -0.65
CA GLY A 46 -0.99 14.72 -1.95
C GLY A 46 -2.01 14.00 -2.81
N ARG A 47 -1.58 13.47 -3.96
CA ARG A 47 -2.45 12.71 -4.87
C ARG A 47 -2.37 11.20 -4.64
N PHE A 48 -1.60 10.75 -3.66
CA PHE A 48 -1.43 9.31 -3.41
C PHE A 48 -2.24 8.86 -2.21
N ARG A 49 -2.59 7.56 -2.21
CA ARG A 49 -3.07 6.86 -1.04
C ARG A 49 -1.93 6.05 -0.45
N SER A 50 -1.79 6.11 0.87
CA SER A 50 -0.73 5.40 1.58
C SER A 50 -1.35 4.45 2.59
N CYS A 51 -0.76 3.26 2.70
CA CYS A 51 -1.19 2.26 3.68
C CYS A 51 0.04 1.67 4.37
N ARG A 52 -0.02 1.56 5.69
CA ARG A 52 1.07 0.99 6.48
C ARG A 52 0.98 -0.54 6.46
N ILE A 53 2.11 -1.18 6.14
CA ILE A 53 2.25 -2.64 6.13
C ILE A 53 3.27 -3.00 7.23
N GLY A 54 2.84 -2.94 8.49
CA GLY A 54 3.77 -3.12 9.61
C GLY A 54 4.69 -1.92 9.80
N LEU A 55 5.77 -2.10 10.59
CA LEU A 55 6.66 -1.01 10.96
C LEU A 55 7.53 -0.52 9.79
N HIS A 56 7.95 -1.44 8.92
CA HIS A 56 9.03 -1.15 7.97
C HIS A 56 8.59 -1.09 6.52
N TYR A 57 7.31 -1.30 6.22
CA TYR A 57 6.82 -1.37 4.85
C TYR A 57 5.61 -0.49 4.64
N ARG A 58 5.47 -0.01 3.41
CA ARG A 58 4.35 0.86 3.01
C ARG A 58 3.89 0.47 1.61
N ALA A 59 2.61 0.72 1.33
CA ALA A 59 2.05 0.61 -0.01
C ALA A 59 1.55 1.97 -0.47
N LEU A 60 1.63 2.22 -1.77
CA LEU A 60 1.14 3.43 -2.40
C LEU A 60 0.16 3.10 -3.51
N GLY A 61 -0.89 3.91 -3.57
CA GLY A 61 -1.89 3.83 -4.61
C GLY A 61 -2.33 5.21 -5.04
N THR A 62 -3.22 5.25 -5.99
CA THR A 62 -3.84 6.48 -6.46
C THR A 62 -5.35 6.28 -6.54
N ASP A 63 -6.10 7.36 -6.35
CA ASP A 63 -7.54 7.30 -6.46
C ASP A 63 -7.96 7.02 -7.90
N VAL A 64 -8.94 6.14 -8.05
CA VAL A 64 -9.66 5.90 -9.30
C VAL A 64 -11.15 6.06 -9.01
N PRO A 65 -12.02 6.17 -10.03
CA PRO A 65 -13.42 6.49 -9.77
C PRO A 65 -14.13 5.58 -8.77
N GLU A 66 -13.77 4.29 -8.73
CA GLU A 66 -14.45 3.33 -7.86
C GLU A 66 -13.67 2.98 -6.60
N GLY A 67 -12.45 3.52 -6.41
CA GLY A 67 -11.64 3.17 -5.27
C GLY A 67 -10.18 3.55 -5.40
N VAL A 68 -9.29 2.58 -5.21
CA VAL A 68 -7.84 2.81 -5.22
C VAL A 68 -7.16 1.82 -6.15
N LEU A 69 -6.23 2.34 -6.96
CA LEU A 69 -5.32 1.51 -7.76
C LEU A 69 -3.95 1.50 -7.06
N TRP A 70 -3.58 0.36 -6.49
CA TRP A 70 -2.29 0.18 -5.85
C TRP A 70 -1.23 -0.08 -6.92
N PHE A 71 -0.11 0.65 -6.85
CA PHE A 71 0.93 0.55 -7.87
C PHE A 71 2.32 0.27 -7.29
N TRP A 72 2.47 0.28 -5.96
CA TRP A 72 3.78 0.10 -5.36
C TRP A 72 3.66 -0.41 -3.93
N ILE A 73 4.58 -1.27 -3.52
CA ILE A 73 4.77 -1.69 -2.14
C ILE A 73 6.27 -1.93 -1.92
N GLY A 74 6.80 -1.49 -0.78
CA GLY A 74 8.22 -1.63 -0.48
C GLY A 74 8.54 -1.12 0.91
N THR A 75 9.84 -0.86 1.15
CA THR A 75 10.30 -0.42 2.46
C THR A 75 9.93 1.02 2.74
N HIS A 76 9.89 1.38 4.02
CA HIS A 76 9.64 2.75 4.45
C HIS A 76 10.68 3.72 3.88
N ALA A 77 11.94 3.31 3.81
CA ALA A 77 12.99 4.16 3.24
C ALA A 77 12.74 4.46 1.76
N GLU A 78 12.37 3.45 0.98
CA GLU A 78 12.01 3.64 -0.43
C GLU A 78 10.76 4.52 -0.57
N TYR A 79 9.78 4.30 0.29
CA TYR A 79 8.56 5.11 0.35
C TYR A 79 8.89 6.59 0.54
N ASP A 80 9.77 6.91 1.48
CA ASP A 80 10.18 8.30 1.73
C ASP A 80 10.84 8.91 0.49
N GLN A 81 11.69 8.16 -0.19
CA GLN A 81 12.34 8.63 -1.41
C GLN A 81 11.34 8.90 -2.54
N LEU A 82 10.37 8.00 -2.70
CA LEU A 82 9.34 8.18 -3.73
C LEU A 82 8.51 9.45 -3.47
N LEU A 83 8.18 9.70 -2.21
CA LEU A 83 7.40 10.90 -1.86
C LEU A 83 8.19 12.18 -2.06
N ARG A 84 9.51 12.15 -1.89
CA ARG A 84 10.35 13.33 -2.13
C ARG A 84 10.46 13.69 -3.61
N ARG A 85 10.28 12.72 -4.50
CA ARG A 85 10.45 12.93 -5.94
C ARG A 85 9.18 13.36 -6.65
N ARG A 86 8.08 13.35 -5.96
CA ARG A 86 6.79 13.70 -6.58
C ARG A 86 6.66 15.21 -6.88
#